data_d0e735fcd2ddb8f8e2b5f7c3d314bd05
#
_entry.id   d0e735fcd2ddb8f8e2b5f7c3d314bd05
#
_cell.length_a   1.000
_cell.length_b   1.000
_cell.length_c   1.000
_cell.angle_alpha   90.00
_cell.angle_beta   90.00
_cell.angle_gamma   90.00
#
_symmetry.space_group_name_H-M   'P 1'
#
loop_
_entity.id
_entity.type
_entity.pdbx_description
1 polymer ?
#
loop_
_entity_poly.entity_id
_entity_poly.type
_entity_poly.pdbx_seq_one_letter_code
_entity_poly.pdbx_strand_id
1 'polypeptide(L)'
;MNQYQKTTEKKKQAIIQAALRLFKDKGFKETSIKSIAEAAEVSPVSIYNYFGSKDNLVTLCVNDLFEEITQQAEDILKSNLAFNTKLDQAFALCQEKMSQQISDYFQDKMVEDSVFSTLRSEERRVGKECRSRWSPYH
;
A
#
# COMPACT_ATOMS: atom_id res chain seq x y z
N MET A 1 -11.10 1.89 -20.37
CA MET A 1 -9.63 1.70 -20.36
C MET A 1 -9.21 1.01 -21.65
N ASN A 2 -8.29 1.58 -22.42
CA ASN A 2 -7.82 1.00 -23.67
C ASN A 2 -6.81 -0.16 -23.41
N GLN A 3 -6.44 -0.89 -24.45
CA GLN A 3 -5.54 -2.05 -24.35
C GLN A 3 -4.16 -1.68 -23.83
N TYR A 4 -3.63 -0.51 -24.22
CA TYR A 4 -2.34 0.01 -23.76
C TYR A 4 -2.36 0.26 -22.23
N GLN A 5 -3.39 0.92 -21.72
CA GLN A 5 -3.54 1.18 -20.28
C GLN A 5 -3.67 -0.10 -19.47
N LYS A 6 -4.43 -1.09 -19.97
CA LYS A 6 -4.54 -2.41 -19.33
C LYS A 6 -3.20 -3.13 -19.23
N THR A 7 -2.40 -3.07 -20.30
CA THR A 7 -1.06 -3.68 -20.33
C THR A 7 -0.10 -2.98 -19.36
N THR A 8 -0.16 -1.64 -19.30
CA THR A 8 0.64 -0.83 -18.37
C THR A 8 0.29 -1.14 -16.92
N GLU A 9 -0.99 -1.20 -16.57
CA GLU A 9 -1.43 -1.54 -15.21
C GLU A 9 -1.01 -2.97 -14.81
N LYS A 10 -1.10 -3.93 -15.70
CA LYS A 10 -0.60 -5.30 -15.46
C LYS A 10 0.90 -5.31 -15.17
N LYS A 11 1.69 -4.56 -15.93
CA LYS A 11 3.15 -4.44 -15.71
C LYS A 11 3.46 -3.79 -14.36
N LYS A 12 2.75 -2.71 -14.01
CA LYS A 12 2.91 -2.06 -12.69
C LYS A 12 2.60 -3.01 -11.55
N GLN A 13 1.50 -3.74 -11.64
CA GLN A 13 1.12 -4.74 -10.63
C GLN A 13 2.15 -5.87 -10.52
N ALA A 14 2.66 -6.37 -11.63
CA ALA A 14 3.73 -7.38 -11.62
C ALA A 14 4.99 -6.87 -10.91
N ILE A 15 5.37 -5.60 -11.12
CA ILE A 15 6.50 -4.97 -10.44
C ILE A 15 6.23 -4.85 -8.94
N ILE A 16 5.07 -4.38 -8.53
CA ILE A 16 4.68 -4.27 -7.11
C ILE A 16 4.72 -5.64 -6.42
N GLN A 17 4.14 -6.67 -7.03
CA GLN A 17 4.15 -8.01 -6.47
C GLN A 17 5.55 -8.61 -6.36
N ALA A 18 6.40 -8.42 -7.37
CA ALA A 18 7.80 -8.82 -7.32
C ALA A 18 8.59 -8.08 -6.24
N ALA A 19 8.37 -6.77 -6.10
CA ALA A 19 9.00 -5.95 -5.07
C ALA A 19 8.59 -6.38 -3.67
N LEU A 20 7.30 -6.58 -3.42
CA LEU A 20 6.79 -7.06 -2.12
C LEU A 20 7.39 -8.40 -1.73
N ARG A 21 7.44 -9.35 -2.65
CA ARG A 21 8.03 -10.67 -2.40
C ARG A 21 9.51 -10.56 -2.02
N LEU A 22 10.29 -9.76 -2.75
CA LEU A 22 11.71 -9.59 -2.49
C LEU A 22 11.98 -8.81 -1.20
N PHE A 23 11.16 -7.81 -0.88
CA PHE A 23 11.26 -7.07 0.39
C PHE A 23 10.98 -7.97 1.58
N LYS A 24 10.02 -8.87 1.46
CA LYS A 24 9.72 -9.87 2.50
C LYS A 24 10.87 -10.84 2.72
N ASP A 25 11.50 -11.31 1.62
CA ASP A 25 12.56 -12.31 1.67
C ASP A 25 13.92 -11.75 2.10
N LYS A 26 14.28 -10.56 1.61
CA LYS A 26 15.62 -9.98 1.76
C LYS A 26 15.66 -8.65 2.52
N GLY A 27 14.52 -8.01 2.74
CA GLY A 27 14.44 -6.65 3.26
C GLY A 27 14.66 -5.58 2.19
N PHE A 28 14.36 -4.34 2.54
CA PHE A 28 14.40 -3.20 1.62
C PHE A 28 15.83 -2.90 1.14
N LYS A 29 16.81 -2.87 2.05
CA LYS A 29 18.19 -2.49 1.72
C LYS A 29 18.86 -3.46 0.77
N GLU A 30 18.62 -4.76 0.96
CA GLU A 30 19.23 -5.83 0.17
C GLU A 30 18.51 -6.09 -1.16
N THR A 31 17.38 -5.44 -1.41
CA THR A 31 16.62 -5.57 -2.65
C THR A 31 16.96 -4.43 -3.60
N SER A 32 17.51 -4.75 -4.77
CA SER A 32 17.85 -3.77 -5.80
C SER A 32 16.73 -3.64 -6.85
N ILE A 33 16.68 -2.50 -7.53
CA ILE A 33 15.80 -2.31 -8.70
C ILE A 33 16.08 -3.36 -9.78
N LYS A 34 17.33 -3.74 -9.96
CA LYS A 34 17.74 -4.78 -10.91
C LYS A 34 17.10 -6.13 -10.58
N SER A 35 17.13 -6.55 -9.31
CA SER A 35 16.51 -7.81 -8.89
C SER A 35 14.99 -7.79 -9.01
N ILE A 36 14.36 -6.66 -8.73
CA ILE A 36 12.91 -6.48 -8.94
C ILE A 36 12.57 -6.58 -10.43
N ALA A 37 13.34 -5.93 -11.29
CA ALA A 37 13.16 -5.98 -12.74
C ALA A 37 13.27 -7.40 -13.30
N GLU A 38 14.28 -8.15 -12.87
CA GLU A 38 14.45 -9.56 -13.22
C GLU A 38 13.27 -10.42 -12.79
N ALA A 39 12.80 -10.26 -11.55
CA ALA A 39 11.66 -11.00 -11.01
C ALA A 39 10.33 -10.65 -11.70
N ALA A 40 10.16 -9.41 -12.12
CA ALA A 40 8.96 -8.93 -12.82
C ALA A 40 9.04 -9.09 -14.35
N GLU A 41 10.16 -9.57 -14.88
CA GLU A 41 10.42 -9.73 -16.32
C GLU A 41 10.28 -8.41 -17.11
N VAL A 42 10.80 -7.34 -16.54
CA VAL A 42 10.84 -5.99 -17.15
C VAL A 42 12.25 -5.43 -17.09
N SER A 43 12.51 -4.35 -17.86
CA SER A 43 13.78 -3.64 -17.75
C SER A 43 13.81 -2.73 -16.52
N PRO A 44 14.98 -2.46 -15.90
CA PRO A 44 15.13 -1.48 -14.84
C PRO A 44 14.63 -0.08 -15.24
N VAL A 45 14.83 0.30 -16.50
CA VAL A 45 14.34 1.57 -17.07
C VAL A 45 12.82 1.67 -17.00
N SER A 46 12.10 0.58 -17.24
CA SER A 46 10.65 0.54 -17.11
C SER A 46 10.19 0.84 -15.68
N ILE A 47 10.90 0.31 -14.67
CA ILE A 47 10.58 0.58 -13.26
C ILE A 47 10.76 2.06 -12.95
N TYR A 48 11.88 2.68 -13.38
CA TYR A 48 12.10 4.11 -13.20
C TYR A 48 11.08 4.97 -13.93
N ASN A 49 10.67 4.55 -15.13
CA ASN A 49 9.64 5.26 -15.90
C ASN A 49 8.26 5.22 -15.22
N TYR A 50 7.89 4.09 -14.62
CA TYR A 50 6.59 3.95 -13.93
C TYR A 50 6.55 4.53 -12.53
N PHE A 51 7.62 4.42 -11.76
CA PHE A 51 7.65 4.73 -10.33
C PHE A 51 8.58 5.89 -9.96
N GLY A 52 9.52 6.26 -10.82
CA GLY A 52 10.46 7.36 -10.61
C GLY A 52 11.65 7.00 -9.72
N SER A 53 11.44 6.35 -8.59
CA SER A 53 12.49 5.97 -7.64
C SER A 53 12.13 4.69 -6.88
N LYS A 54 13.12 4.07 -6.22
CA LYS A 54 12.91 2.93 -5.34
C LYS A 54 12.02 3.31 -4.14
N ASP A 55 12.22 4.49 -3.56
CA ASP A 55 11.43 4.98 -2.42
C ASP A 55 9.96 5.16 -2.80
N ASN A 56 9.69 5.71 -3.98
CA ASN A 56 8.33 5.85 -4.48
C ASN A 56 7.68 4.49 -4.76
N LEU A 57 8.45 3.54 -5.29
CA LEU A 57 7.97 2.15 -5.45
C LEU A 57 7.59 1.53 -4.10
N VAL A 58 8.40 1.72 -3.06
CA VAL A 58 8.09 1.24 -1.70
C VAL A 58 6.81 1.85 -1.18
N THR A 59 6.63 3.16 -1.36
CA THR A 59 5.39 3.85 -0.95
C THR A 59 4.16 3.25 -1.63
N LEU A 60 4.24 2.97 -2.92
CA LEU A 60 3.13 2.34 -3.65
C LEU A 60 2.90 0.88 -3.23
N CYS A 61 3.95 0.14 -2.92
CA CYS A 61 3.83 -1.22 -2.35
C CYS A 61 3.11 -1.20 -1.00
N VAL A 62 3.44 -0.25 -0.14
CA VAL A 62 2.78 -0.06 1.16
C VAL A 62 1.31 0.29 0.98
N ASN A 63 0.99 1.20 0.07
CA ASN A 63 -0.39 1.56 -0.25
C ASN A 63 -1.20 0.34 -0.73
N ASP A 64 -0.62 -0.48 -1.59
CA ASP A 64 -1.25 -1.71 -2.10
C ASP A 64 -1.60 -2.68 -0.96
N LEU A 65 -0.70 -2.86 0.01
CA LEU A 65 -0.93 -3.69 1.19
C LEU A 65 -2.09 -3.16 2.06
N PHE A 66 -2.13 -1.86 2.29
CA PHE A 66 -3.21 -1.23 3.07
C PHE A 66 -4.55 -1.22 2.35
N GLU A 67 -4.54 -1.06 1.03
CA GLU A 67 -5.76 -1.11 0.22
C GLU A 67 -6.46 -2.47 0.33
N GLU A 68 -5.70 -3.56 0.31
CA GLU A 68 -6.24 -4.91 0.51
C GLU A 68 -6.94 -5.06 1.87
N ILE A 69 -6.30 -4.59 2.95
CA ILE A 69 -6.89 -4.63 4.30
C ILE A 69 -8.16 -3.78 4.36
N THR A 70 -8.11 -2.58 3.82
CA THR A 70 -9.24 -1.65 3.81
C THR A 70 -10.42 -2.24 3.05
N GLN A 71 -10.20 -2.86 1.90
CA GLN A 71 -11.25 -3.49 1.10
C GLN A 71 -11.92 -4.64 1.87
N GLN A 72 -11.14 -5.50 2.51
CA GLN A 72 -11.68 -6.59 3.34
C GLN A 72 -12.48 -6.08 4.53
N ALA A 73 -12.02 -5.01 5.20
CA ALA A 73 -12.75 -4.38 6.29
C ALA A 73 -14.07 -3.75 5.82
N GLU A 74 -14.07 -3.08 4.65
CA GLU A 74 -15.29 -2.54 4.06
C GLU A 74 -16.31 -3.64 3.73
N ASP A 75 -15.88 -4.77 3.20
CA ASP A 75 -16.75 -5.90 2.89
C ASP A 75 -17.44 -6.44 4.16
N ILE A 76 -16.72 -6.53 5.27
CA ILE A 76 -17.28 -6.90 6.57
C ILE A 76 -18.32 -5.87 7.02
N LEU A 77 -18.01 -4.57 6.91
CA LEU A 77 -18.92 -3.49 7.33
C LEU A 77 -20.18 -3.41 6.47
N LYS A 78 -20.09 -3.78 5.20
CA LYS A 78 -21.24 -3.85 4.26
C LYS A 78 -22.05 -5.14 4.38
N SER A 79 -21.58 -6.15 5.12
CA SER A 79 -22.28 -7.42 5.31
C SER A 79 -23.57 -7.27 6.12
N ASN A 80 -24.40 -8.33 6.15
CA ASN A 80 -25.67 -8.35 6.90
C ASN A 80 -25.51 -8.76 8.38
N LEU A 81 -24.30 -8.77 8.91
CA LEU A 81 -24.03 -9.11 10.30
C LEU A 81 -24.53 -8.01 11.26
N ALA A 82 -24.75 -8.36 12.51
CA ALA A 82 -25.06 -7.40 13.57
C ALA A 82 -23.91 -6.38 13.72
N PHE A 83 -24.23 -5.15 14.10
CA PHE A 83 -23.27 -4.05 14.18
C PHE A 83 -22.05 -4.37 15.05
N ASN A 84 -22.27 -4.92 16.25
CA ASN A 84 -21.17 -5.30 17.14
C ASN A 84 -20.27 -6.37 16.51
N THR A 85 -20.88 -7.37 15.87
CA THR A 85 -20.14 -8.44 15.17
C THR A 85 -19.29 -7.88 14.01
N LYS A 86 -19.83 -6.94 13.23
CA LYS A 86 -19.07 -6.25 12.18
C LYS A 86 -17.84 -5.52 12.73
N LEU A 87 -18.01 -4.77 13.80
CA LEU A 87 -16.91 -4.04 14.43
C LEU A 87 -15.85 -5.00 14.96
N ASP A 88 -16.24 -6.04 15.68
CA ASP A 88 -15.32 -7.04 16.23
C ASP A 88 -14.51 -7.72 15.10
N GLN A 89 -15.18 -8.12 14.02
CA GLN A 89 -14.50 -8.75 12.89
C GLN A 89 -13.58 -7.78 12.14
N ALA A 90 -14.00 -6.53 11.92
CA ALA A 90 -13.17 -5.53 11.26
C ALA A 90 -11.92 -5.19 12.10
N PHE A 91 -12.07 -5.03 13.41
CA PHE A 91 -10.93 -4.79 14.31
C PHE A 91 -9.99 -5.99 14.37
N ALA A 92 -10.51 -7.20 14.48
CA ALA A 92 -9.70 -8.43 14.48
C ALA A 92 -8.90 -8.57 13.18
N LEU A 93 -9.53 -8.33 12.03
CA LEU A 93 -8.87 -8.33 10.73
C LEU A 93 -7.74 -7.31 10.65
N CYS A 94 -8.01 -6.06 11.03
CA CYS A 94 -7.01 -5.00 11.01
C CYS A 94 -5.84 -5.32 11.93
N GLN A 95 -6.11 -5.80 13.14
CA GLN A 95 -5.07 -6.15 14.11
C GLN A 95 -4.19 -7.30 13.60
N GLU A 96 -4.79 -8.37 13.11
CA GLU A 96 -4.07 -9.54 12.60
C GLU A 96 -3.22 -9.18 11.39
N LYS A 97 -3.82 -8.56 10.37
CA LYS A 97 -3.14 -8.20 9.14
C LYS A 97 -2.05 -7.15 9.34
N MET A 98 -2.31 -6.12 10.13
CA MET A 98 -1.30 -5.11 10.43
C MET A 98 -0.13 -5.69 11.23
N SER A 99 -0.39 -6.52 12.23
CA SER A 99 0.68 -7.16 13.00
C SER A 99 1.56 -8.04 12.11
N GLN A 100 0.94 -8.82 11.23
CA GLN A 100 1.66 -9.68 10.29
C GLN A 100 2.48 -8.86 9.29
N GLN A 101 1.90 -7.82 8.70
CA GLN A 101 2.59 -6.97 7.73
C GLN A 101 3.70 -6.15 8.37
N ILE A 102 3.51 -5.63 9.58
CA ILE A 102 4.56 -4.96 10.34
C ILE A 102 5.73 -5.93 10.56
N SER A 103 5.46 -7.15 10.99
CA SER A 103 6.50 -8.16 11.18
C SER A 103 7.22 -8.51 9.87
N ASP A 104 6.49 -8.65 8.77
CA ASP A 104 7.03 -9.13 7.50
C ASP A 104 7.81 -8.06 6.71
N TYR A 105 7.34 -6.80 6.74
CA TYR A 105 7.83 -5.74 5.84
C TYR A 105 8.47 -4.56 6.54
N PHE A 106 8.17 -4.29 7.82
CA PHE A 106 8.58 -3.07 8.52
C PHE A 106 9.76 -3.23 9.47
N GLN A 107 10.54 -4.28 9.32
CA GLN A 107 11.78 -4.43 10.09
C GLN A 107 12.87 -3.44 9.65
N ASP A 108 12.72 -2.82 8.48
CA ASP A 108 13.64 -1.81 7.97
C ASP A 108 13.08 -0.40 8.23
N LYS A 109 13.89 0.43 8.89
CA LYS A 109 13.56 1.81 9.25
C LYS A 109 13.10 2.68 8.07
N MET A 110 13.61 2.44 6.87
CA MET A 110 13.20 3.20 5.67
C MET A 110 11.78 2.89 5.24
N VAL A 111 11.33 1.66 5.42
CA VAL A 111 9.93 1.29 5.16
C VAL A 111 9.03 1.91 6.21
N GLU A 112 9.45 1.89 7.47
CA GLU A 112 8.75 2.56 8.56
C GLU A 112 8.56 4.06 8.28
N ASP A 113 9.63 4.76 7.88
CA ASP A 113 9.57 6.18 7.53
C ASP A 113 8.63 6.47 6.35
N SER A 114 8.59 5.60 5.33
CA SER A 114 7.68 5.70 4.18
C SER A 114 6.23 5.52 4.59
N VAL A 115 5.93 4.57 5.47
CA VAL A 115 4.58 4.34 6.01
C VAL A 115 4.12 5.55 6.81
N PHE A 116 4.94 6.05 7.73
CA PHE A 116 4.59 7.23 8.53
C PHE A 116 4.43 8.48 7.69
N SER A 117 5.20 8.63 6.60
CA SER A 117 5.02 9.72 5.64
C SER A 117 3.67 9.62 4.92
N THR A 118 3.28 8.42 4.50
CA THR A 118 1.99 8.17 3.83
C THR A 118 0.81 8.43 4.78
N LEU A 119 0.85 7.88 5.98
CA LEU A 119 -0.18 8.10 7.00
C LEU A 119 -0.33 9.59 7.34
N ARG A 120 0.79 10.29 7.49
CA ARG A 120 0.81 11.72 7.80
C ARG A 120 0.25 12.58 6.67
N SER A 121 0.44 12.17 5.41
CA SER A 121 -0.16 12.86 4.27
C SER A 121 -1.68 12.65 4.19
N GLU A 122 -2.17 11.47 4.53
CA GLU A 122 -3.60 11.18 4.63
C GLU A 122 -4.26 11.95 5.78
N GLU A 123 -3.65 12.01 6.95
CA GLU A 123 -4.14 12.83 8.07
C GLU A 123 -4.26 14.31 7.69
N ARG A 124 -3.28 14.85 6.95
CA ARG A 124 -3.34 16.23 6.46
C ARG A 124 -4.47 16.45 5.46
N ARG A 125 -4.75 15.46 4.59
CA ARG A 125 -5.85 15.51 3.64
C ARG A 125 -7.19 15.50 4.36
N VAL A 126 -7.41 14.55 5.24
CA VAL A 126 -8.62 14.43 6.06
C VAL A 126 -8.82 15.66 6.94
N GLY A 127 -7.77 16.16 7.57
CA GLY A 127 -7.83 17.37 8.38
C GLY A 127 -8.22 18.64 7.60
N LYS A 128 -7.82 18.75 6.32
CA LYS A 128 -8.25 19.85 5.45
C LYS A 128 -9.72 19.73 5.06
N GLU A 129 -10.17 18.52 4.70
CA GLU A 129 -11.57 18.25 4.35
C GLU A 129 -12.49 18.47 5.55
N CYS A 130 -12.11 18.03 6.74
CA CYS A 130 -12.85 18.29 7.98
C CYS A 130 -12.95 19.77 8.30
N ARG A 131 -11.84 20.54 8.20
CA ARG A 131 -11.87 21.99 8.44
C ARG A 131 -12.74 22.75 7.46
N SER A 132 -12.75 22.38 6.19
CA SER A 132 -13.60 23.03 5.18
C SER A 132 -15.08 22.76 5.41
N ARG A 133 -15.42 21.60 5.97
CA ARG A 133 -16.83 21.19 6.22
C ARG A 133 -17.40 21.77 7.52
N TRP A 134 -16.56 22.08 8.50
CA TRP A 134 -16.97 22.56 9.82
C TRP A 134 -16.62 24.02 10.11
N SER A 135 -16.27 24.78 9.09
CA SER A 135 -16.06 26.22 9.29
C SER A 135 -17.39 26.92 9.58
N PRO A 136 -17.56 27.53 10.77
CA PRO A 136 -18.81 28.22 11.12
C PRO A 136 -19.02 29.54 10.35
N TYR A 137 -18.12 29.91 9.44
CA TYR A 137 -18.12 31.17 8.69
C TYR A 137 -18.32 30.99 7.19
N HIS A 138 -19.03 29.96 6.83
CA HIS A 138 -19.50 29.83 5.43
C HIS A 138 -20.86 30.48 5.25
#